data_95f5809f7e69359d4cc1483a376477e7
#
_entry.id   95f5809f7e69359d4cc1483a376477e7
#
_cell.length_a   1.000
_cell.length_b   1.000
_cell.length_c   1.000
_cell.angle_alpha   90.00
_cell.angle_beta   90.00
_cell.angle_gamma   90.00
#
_symmetry.space_group_name_H-M   'P 1'
#
loop_
_entity.id
_entity.type
_entity.pdbx_description
1 polymer ?
#
loop_
_entity_poly.entity_id
_entity_poly.type
_entity_poly.pdbx_seq_one_letter_code
_entity_poly.pdbx_strand_id
1 'polypeptide(L)'
;MTEFVASTEDSVEALRAHARKLEAMLLEKQRELDALRKEHATLRRSYNALMEKMRLIELRISVATAERVDVTQLKLELAETTAELASITKRLEGAERELLGTDAEGANDSDADDSDAEPRSRSKGSSSRGGGRRRLDESDFEPVFVDLPFGDQPAGTRLVGYDEASQIGYRKGGPVRIITRTPKFARDTPNGTEMWAAEPAKALLRRCLLAPSMLAHIVVAKYGYGLPLFRIEQQFAAEGLRLARGSMSRYCEDLGATLGAVVLAMRDHALATAVCLSTDATGVAIQPERLETHEKQRQPCRRGHFFVVLADREHIFFEYEAKHTSAAVCAMFRGFSGIIQADAHTIYDALFRGEAVEEGASPPTEAACWSHLRRYFWEAAVAHHRVGKEGLLRINAIFEQDDKGSGLPPSKRTELRQRLVAPLVDSFFAWVAATAAVHTERGSVSAALGYATRHQKAFQRFLGDARIAMTNNASERALRPIAAGRKAWLFCGSDDHASAAANLFSLIASCRLHGLEPEAYFRDLIRVMPYWPSARYLDLSPLRWRATRAALDPAALAVENGPIAVSPPAQK
;
A
#
# COMPACT_ATOMS: atom_id res chain seq x y z
N MET A 1 56.56 53.46 -21.36
CA MET A 1 55.92 52.67 -20.23
C MET A 1 54.66 53.33 -19.67
N THR A 2 54.50 54.62 -19.73
CA THR A 2 53.35 55.40 -19.26
C THR A 2 52.11 55.29 -20.17
N GLU A 3 52.24 55.20 -21.50
CA GLU A 3 51.09 55.03 -22.41
C GLU A 3 50.45 53.61 -22.35
N PHE A 4 51.20 52.57 -22.00
CA PHE A 4 50.69 51.21 -21.90
C PHE A 4 49.89 51.00 -20.59
N VAL A 5 50.20 51.73 -19.52
CA VAL A 5 49.48 51.66 -18.22
C VAL A 5 48.15 52.41 -18.31
N ALA A 6 48.06 53.53 -19.01
CA ALA A 6 46.81 54.28 -19.21
C ALA A 6 45.78 53.46 -20.03
N SER A 7 46.21 52.75 -21.10
CA SER A 7 45.28 51.91 -21.89
C SER A 7 44.75 50.68 -21.17
N THR A 8 45.47 50.16 -20.18
CA THR A 8 45.01 49.05 -19.35
C THR A 8 44.07 49.50 -18.24
N GLU A 9 44.25 50.68 -17.66
CA GLU A 9 43.34 51.26 -16.68
C GLU A 9 41.98 51.63 -17.30
N ASP A 10 41.95 52.23 -18.46
CA ASP A 10 40.71 52.52 -19.23
C ASP A 10 39.96 51.23 -19.59
N SER A 11 40.66 50.15 -19.94
CA SER A 11 40.07 48.84 -20.23
C SER A 11 39.46 48.18 -18.96
N VAL A 12 40.10 48.32 -17.80
CA VAL A 12 39.59 47.77 -16.50
C VAL A 12 38.38 48.56 -16.02
N GLU A 13 38.35 49.87 -16.24
CA GLU A 13 37.22 50.71 -15.87
C GLU A 13 36.00 50.45 -16.74
N ALA A 14 36.19 50.23 -18.05
CA ALA A 14 35.14 49.79 -18.98
C ALA A 14 34.57 48.40 -18.59
N LEU A 15 35.41 47.47 -18.21
CA LEU A 15 34.98 46.15 -17.70
C LEU A 15 34.18 46.25 -16.38
N ARG A 16 34.60 47.09 -15.47
CA ARG A 16 33.85 47.37 -14.22
C ARG A 16 32.51 48.04 -14.50
N ALA A 17 32.41 48.94 -15.45
CA ALA A 17 31.15 49.56 -15.86
C ALA A 17 30.21 48.55 -16.49
N HIS A 18 30.74 47.63 -17.33
CA HIS A 18 29.96 46.55 -17.93
C HIS A 18 29.47 45.55 -16.88
N ALA A 19 30.31 45.17 -15.93
CA ALA A 19 29.92 44.29 -14.80
C ALA A 19 28.78 44.90 -13.97
N ARG A 20 28.86 46.17 -13.59
CA ARG A 20 27.77 46.87 -12.88
C ARG A 20 26.47 46.91 -13.68
N LYS A 21 26.53 47.05 -15.00
CA LYS A 21 25.36 47.03 -15.89
C LYS A 21 24.72 45.64 -15.90
N LEU A 22 25.54 44.58 -15.98
CA LEU A 22 25.07 43.20 -15.90
C LEU A 22 24.45 42.86 -14.55
N GLU A 23 25.05 43.31 -13.44
CA GLU A 23 24.51 43.15 -12.10
C GLU A 23 23.14 43.84 -11.93
N ALA A 24 22.99 45.06 -12.48
CA ALA A 24 21.72 45.77 -12.48
C ALA A 24 20.64 45.04 -13.29
N MET A 25 20.98 44.52 -14.47
CA MET A 25 20.08 43.72 -15.30
C MET A 25 19.70 42.41 -14.62
N LEU A 26 20.64 41.74 -13.96
CA LEU A 26 20.37 40.52 -13.18
C LEU A 26 19.40 40.80 -12.03
N LEU A 27 19.60 41.87 -11.30
CA LEU A 27 18.71 42.24 -10.18
C LEU A 27 17.29 42.58 -10.67
N GLU A 28 17.17 43.25 -11.84
CA GLU A 28 15.89 43.54 -12.46
C GLU A 28 15.18 42.26 -12.89
N LYS A 29 15.88 41.32 -13.54
CA LYS A 29 15.34 40.01 -13.92
C LYS A 29 14.94 39.15 -12.72
N GLN A 30 15.70 39.20 -11.64
CA GLN A 30 15.30 38.53 -10.40
C GLN A 30 13.99 39.08 -9.83
N ARG A 31 13.79 40.40 -9.84
CA ARG A 31 12.54 41.02 -9.40
C ARG A 31 11.36 40.65 -10.29
N GLU A 32 11.53 40.61 -11.59
CA GLU A 32 10.50 40.15 -12.53
C GLU A 32 10.12 38.70 -12.27
N LEU A 33 11.11 37.84 -12.06
CA LEU A 33 10.92 36.43 -11.79
C LEU A 33 10.20 36.16 -10.44
N ASP A 34 10.51 36.95 -9.41
CA ASP A 34 9.83 36.87 -8.14
C ASP A 34 8.39 37.39 -8.19
N ALA A 35 8.12 38.42 -8.98
CA ALA A 35 6.78 38.92 -9.27
C ALA A 35 5.93 37.86 -9.98
N LEU A 36 6.49 37.23 -11.02
CA LEU A 36 5.84 36.17 -11.79
C LEU A 36 5.55 34.91 -10.94
N ARG A 37 6.49 34.51 -10.09
CA ARG A 37 6.29 33.42 -9.12
C ARG A 37 5.15 33.72 -8.16
N LYS A 38 5.05 34.95 -7.69
CA LYS A 38 3.96 35.37 -6.79
C LYS A 38 2.61 35.37 -7.50
N GLU A 39 2.57 35.80 -8.75
CA GLU A 39 1.35 35.73 -9.58
C GLU A 39 0.93 34.30 -9.84
N HIS A 40 1.85 33.43 -10.26
CA HIS A 40 1.61 32.00 -10.46
C HIS A 40 1.06 31.33 -9.19
N ALA A 41 1.67 31.59 -8.03
CA ALA A 41 1.19 31.05 -6.77
C ALA A 41 -0.22 31.55 -6.41
N THR A 42 -0.58 32.76 -6.81
CA THR A 42 -1.92 33.33 -6.58
C THR A 42 -2.94 32.69 -7.53
N LEU A 43 -2.61 32.58 -8.81
CA LEU A 43 -3.47 31.90 -9.81
C LEU A 43 -3.72 30.44 -9.42
N ARG A 44 -2.69 29.73 -8.96
CA ARG A 44 -2.81 28.32 -8.53
C ARG A 44 -3.71 28.16 -7.31
N ARG A 45 -3.68 29.10 -6.35
CA ARG A 45 -4.63 29.14 -5.23
C ARG A 45 -6.06 29.35 -5.70
N SER A 46 -6.27 30.30 -6.63
CA SER A 46 -7.61 30.57 -7.20
C SER A 46 -8.12 29.37 -8.00
N TYR A 47 -7.27 28.72 -8.78
CA TYR A 47 -7.60 27.49 -9.50
C TYR A 47 -8.09 26.39 -8.56
N ASN A 48 -7.33 26.10 -7.48
CA ASN A 48 -7.70 25.09 -6.51
C ASN A 48 -9.02 25.39 -5.80
N ALA A 49 -9.26 26.66 -5.47
CA ALA A 49 -10.52 27.10 -4.86
C ALA A 49 -11.73 26.92 -5.79
N LEU A 50 -11.55 27.22 -7.09
CA LEU A 50 -12.61 27.01 -8.09
C LEU A 50 -12.87 25.53 -8.36
N MET A 51 -11.81 24.71 -8.41
CA MET A 51 -11.95 23.25 -8.53
C MET A 51 -12.73 22.66 -7.35
N GLU A 52 -12.46 23.14 -6.15
CA GLU A 52 -13.22 22.73 -4.96
C GLU A 52 -14.69 23.18 -5.05
N LYS A 53 -14.93 24.43 -5.46
CA LYS A 53 -16.29 24.96 -5.68
C LYS A 53 -17.06 24.14 -6.73
N MET A 54 -16.41 23.82 -7.84
CA MET A 54 -17.01 23.00 -8.90
C MET A 54 -17.42 21.61 -8.38
N ARG A 55 -16.52 20.93 -7.66
CA ARG A 55 -16.82 19.63 -7.04
C ARG A 55 -17.97 19.69 -6.05
N LEU A 56 -18.06 20.78 -5.28
CA LEU A 56 -19.18 21.00 -4.36
C LEU A 56 -20.49 21.19 -5.11
N ILE A 57 -20.51 21.91 -6.24
CA ILE A 57 -21.72 22.10 -7.08
C ILE A 57 -22.14 20.77 -7.72
N GLU A 58 -21.21 19.99 -8.27
CA GLU A 58 -21.49 18.66 -8.83
C GLU A 58 -22.10 17.71 -7.80
N LEU A 59 -21.57 17.71 -6.57
CA LEU A 59 -22.12 16.91 -5.48
C LEU A 59 -23.51 17.40 -5.09
N ARG A 60 -23.76 18.73 -5.05
CA ARG A 60 -25.08 19.31 -4.80
C ARG A 60 -26.08 18.86 -5.86
N ILE A 61 -25.69 18.81 -7.12
CA ILE A 61 -26.57 18.32 -8.20
C ILE A 61 -26.89 16.83 -7.98
N SER A 62 -25.93 16.01 -7.55
CA SER A 62 -26.16 14.59 -7.29
C SER A 62 -27.04 14.32 -6.06
N VAL A 63 -27.05 15.22 -5.08
CA VAL A 63 -27.85 15.11 -3.85
C VAL A 63 -29.21 15.81 -4.00
N ALA A 64 -29.38 16.71 -4.97
CA ALA A 64 -30.57 17.51 -5.18
C ALA A 64 -31.88 16.70 -5.41
N THR A 65 -31.73 15.42 -5.83
CA THR A 65 -32.90 14.51 -5.94
C THR A 65 -33.47 14.09 -4.59
N ALA A 66 -32.66 14.18 -3.53
CA ALA A 66 -33.02 13.82 -2.16
C ALA A 66 -33.58 15.04 -1.36
N GLU A 67 -33.24 16.26 -1.81
CA GLU A 67 -33.70 17.52 -1.19
C GLU A 67 -34.26 18.46 -2.25
N ARG A 68 -35.21 19.34 -1.88
CA ARG A 68 -35.79 20.32 -2.80
C ARG A 68 -34.83 21.46 -3.15
N VAL A 69 -33.85 21.17 -3.99
CA VAL A 69 -32.86 22.13 -4.50
C VAL A 69 -33.16 22.42 -5.96
N ASP A 70 -33.04 23.68 -6.37
CA ASP A 70 -33.20 24.06 -7.78
C ASP A 70 -32.01 23.57 -8.61
N VAL A 71 -32.19 22.43 -9.28
CA VAL A 71 -31.18 21.79 -10.14
C VAL A 71 -30.82 22.67 -11.33
N THR A 72 -31.73 23.50 -11.82
CA THR A 72 -31.50 24.38 -12.98
C THR A 72 -30.50 25.48 -12.60
N GLN A 73 -30.71 26.10 -11.44
CA GLN A 73 -29.77 27.10 -10.92
C GLN A 73 -28.37 26.51 -10.64
N LEU A 74 -28.30 25.29 -10.06
CA LEU A 74 -27.05 24.62 -9.84
C LEU A 74 -26.26 24.28 -11.13
N LYS A 75 -26.98 23.90 -12.20
CA LYS A 75 -26.38 23.69 -13.52
C LYS A 75 -25.85 24.98 -14.12
N LEU A 76 -26.53 26.10 -13.92
CA LEU A 76 -26.06 27.42 -14.34
C LEU A 76 -24.79 27.81 -13.58
N GLU A 77 -24.79 27.69 -12.24
CA GLU A 77 -23.60 27.94 -11.40
C GLU A 77 -22.41 27.04 -11.79
N LEU A 78 -22.67 25.79 -12.17
CA LEU A 78 -21.64 24.87 -12.65
C LEU A 78 -21.04 25.36 -13.99
N ALA A 79 -21.89 25.79 -14.94
CA ALA A 79 -21.41 26.30 -16.22
C ALA A 79 -20.59 27.59 -16.06
N GLU A 80 -21.03 28.52 -15.21
CA GLU A 80 -20.25 29.73 -14.89
C GLU A 80 -18.91 29.40 -14.23
N THR A 81 -18.90 28.52 -13.23
CA THR A 81 -17.66 28.11 -12.55
C THR A 81 -16.69 27.37 -13.49
N THR A 82 -17.22 26.60 -14.44
CA THR A 82 -16.43 25.91 -15.47
C THR A 82 -15.78 26.91 -16.45
N ALA A 83 -16.53 27.95 -16.86
CA ALA A 83 -16.00 29.00 -17.72
C ALA A 83 -14.91 29.82 -17.01
N GLU A 84 -15.11 30.15 -15.74
CA GLU A 84 -14.13 30.85 -14.90
C GLU A 84 -12.85 30.02 -14.71
N LEU A 85 -13.01 28.71 -14.49
CA LEU A 85 -11.91 27.76 -14.38
C LEU A 85 -11.08 27.70 -15.67
N ALA A 86 -11.73 27.62 -16.84
CA ALA A 86 -11.06 27.63 -18.14
C ALA A 86 -10.25 28.92 -18.36
N SER A 87 -10.77 30.07 -17.93
CA SER A 87 -10.06 31.35 -17.99
C SER A 87 -8.79 31.35 -17.13
N ILE A 88 -8.88 30.85 -15.89
CA ILE A 88 -7.72 30.76 -14.98
C ILE A 88 -6.71 29.74 -15.47
N THR A 89 -7.16 28.59 -16.01
CA THR A 89 -6.26 27.57 -16.59
C THR A 89 -5.40 28.17 -17.70
N LYS A 90 -6.03 28.92 -18.63
CA LYS A 90 -5.31 29.59 -19.73
C LYS A 90 -4.27 30.60 -19.22
N ARG A 91 -4.60 31.37 -18.16
CA ARG A 91 -3.66 32.31 -17.54
C ARG A 91 -2.52 31.59 -16.81
N LEU A 92 -2.82 30.46 -16.18
CA LEU A 92 -1.83 29.65 -15.46
C LEU A 92 -0.83 29.03 -16.42
N GLU A 93 -1.31 28.48 -17.55
CA GLU A 93 -0.46 27.97 -18.64
C GLU A 93 0.41 29.07 -19.28
N GLY A 94 -0.11 30.29 -19.39
CA GLY A 94 0.65 31.47 -19.81
C GLY A 94 1.78 31.78 -18.85
N ALA A 95 1.48 31.88 -17.56
CA ALA A 95 2.48 32.18 -16.53
C ALA A 95 3.50 31.03 -16.36
N GLU A 96 3.09 29.78 -16.55
CA GLU A 96 4.03 28.64 -16.53
C GLU A 96 4.99 28.66 -17.73
N ARG A 97 4.52 29.00 -18.93
CA ARG A 97 5.38 29.19 -20.13
C ARG A 97 6.39 30.31 -19.92
N GLU A 98 5.98 31.43 -19.37
CA GLU A 98 6.84 32.57 -19.09
C GLU A 98 7.89 32.26 -17.99
N LEU A 99 7.53 31.48 -16.98
CA LEU A 99 8.45 30.99 -15.94
C LEU A 99 9.48 29.98 -16.45
N LEU A 100 9.12 29.15 -17.45
CA LEU A 100 10.01 28.14 -18.02
C LEU A 100 10.93 28.65 -19.10
N GLY A 101 10.74 29.92 -19.59
CA GLY A 101 11.63 30.56 -20.53
C GLY A 101 11.76 29.84 -21.89
N THR A 102 10.73 29.11 -22.30
CA THR A 102 10.72 28.41 -23.58
C THR A 102 10.08 29.29 -24.66
N ASP A 103 10.91 30.10 -25.33
CA ASP A 103 10.64 30.53 -26.71
C ASP A 103 10.82 29.29 -27.60
N ALA A 104 9.81 28.48 -27.73
CA ALA A 104 9.72 27.46 -28.76
C ALA A 104 8.51 27.82 -29.64
N GLU A 105 8.77 28.58 -30.67
CA GLU A 105 7.89 28.66 -31.82
C GLU A 105 7.76 27.28 -32.47
N GLY A 106 6.53 26.83 -32.62
CA GLY A 106 6.10 25.95 -33.69
C GLY A 106 6.32 24.46 -33.51
N ALA A 107 5.31 23.79 -32.94
CA ALA A 107 4.94 22.48 -33.43
C ALA A 107 3.41 22.39 -33.45
N ASN A 108 2.88 22.35 -34.63
CA ASN A 108 1.49 22.07 -34.94
C ASN A 108 1.12 20.73 -34.35
N ASP A 109 0.12 20.74 -33.49
CA ASP A 109 -0.65 19.57 -33.09
C ASP A 109 -1.58 19.25 -34.27
N SER A 110 -1.29 18.17 -34.95
CA SER A 110 -2.21 17.52 -35.85
C SER A 110 -2.68 16.23 -35.17
N ASP A 111 -3.90 16.28 -34.67
CA ASP A 111 -4.70 15.11 -34.38
C ASP A 111 -4.62 14.12 -35.53
N ALA A 112 -4.10 12.95 -35.27
CA ALA A 112 -4.24 11.78 -36.11
C ALA A 112 -4.90 10.67 -35.30
N ASP A 113 -6.19 10.63 -35.45
CA ASP A 113 -7.02 9.45 -35.33
C ASP A 113 -6.42 8.38 -36.27
N ASP A 114 -5.95 7.28 -35.73
CA ASP A 114 -5.59 6.12 -36.55
C ASP A 114 -6.06 4.82 -35.90
N SER A 115 -7.28 4.50 -36.21
CA SER A 115 -7.82 3.16 -36.27
C SER A 115 -7.32 2.55 -37.58
N ASP A 116 -6.37 1.63 -37.52
CA ASP A 116 -6.22 0.48 -38.41
C ASP A 116 -4.86 -0.19 -38.21
N ALA A 117 -4.79 -1.16 -37.35
CA ALA A 117 -3.67 -2.08 -37.30
C ALA A 117 -4.13 -3.47 -37.78
N GLU A 118 -3.84 -3.76 -39.02
CA GLU A 118 -3.94 -5.10 -39.60
C GLU A 118 -3.19 -6.17 -38.79
N PRO A 119 -3.67 -7.41 -38.78
CA PRO A 119 -3.06 -8.47 -37.97
C PRO A 119 -1.81 -9.01 -38.69
N ARG A 120 -0.66 -8.71 -38.11
CA ARG A 120 0.61 -9.34 -38.53
C ARG A 120 0.54 -10.85 -38.35
N SER A 121 0.73 -11.55 -39.49
CA SER A 121 0.84 -12.97 -39.59
C SER A 121 1.84 -13.58 -38.60
N ARG A 122 1.38 -14.50 -37.79
CA ARG A 122 2.24 -15.36 -36.95
C ARG A 122 3.02 -16.31 -37.86
N SER A 123 4.33 -16.06 -37.97
CA SER A 123 5.24 -17.09 -38.46
C SER A 123 5.17 -18.29 -37.48
N LYS A 124 4.89 -19.46 -37.99
CA LYS A 124 4.97 -20.72 -37.27
C LYS A 124 6.43 -21.02 -36.95
N GLY A 125 6.90 -20.57 -35.79
CA GLY A 125 8.13 -21.03 -35.17
C GLY A 125 7.91 -22.45 -34.63
N SER A 126 8.72 -23.38 -35.05
CA SER A 126 8.69 -24.78 -34.69
C SER A 126 8.69 -24.95 -33.16
N SER A 127 7.71 -25.68 -32.63
CA SER A 127 7.64 -26.12 -31.27
C SER A 127 8.71 -27.17 -31.02
N SER A 128 9.88 -26.78 -30.49
CA SER A 128 10.76 -27.73 -29.83
C SER A 128 10.15 -28.10 -28.47
N ARG A 129 9.52 -29.26 -28.41
CA ARG A 129 9.20 -29.96 -27.18
C ARG A 129 10.51 -30.34 -26.51
N GLY A 130 10.97 -29.54 -25.58
CA GLY A 130 12.11 -29.81 -24.70
C GLY A 130 11.86 -29.12 -23.38
N GLY A 131 11.16 -29.78 -22.45
CA GLY A 131 10.97 -29.35 -21.06
C GLY A 131 12.26 -29.53 -20.24
N GLY A 132 13.38 -28.98 -20.71
CA GLY A 132 14.62 -28.87 -19.96
C GLY A 132 14.65 -27.50 -19.27
N ARG A 133 15.00 -27.47 -17.96
CA ARG A 133 15.39 -26.23 -17.26
C ARG A 133 16.32 -25.43 -18.17
N ARG A 134 15.96 -24.17 -18.49
CA ARG A 134 16.91 -23.25 -19.12
C ARG A 134 18.13 -23.20 -18.23
N ARG A 135 19.29 -23.64 -18.73
CA ARG A 135 20.57 -23.35 -18.10
C ARG A 135 20.76 -21.84 -18.16
N LEU A 136 21.01 -21.22 -17.00
CA LEU A 136 21.44 -19.84 -16.95
C LEU A 136 22.76 -19.76 -17.67
N ASP A 137 22.83 -18.93 -18.73
CA ASP A 137 24.08 -18.70 -19.42
C ASP A 137 25.07 -18.00 -18.47
N GLU A 138 26.27 -18.52 -18.37
CA GLU A 138 27.26 -18.05 -17.41
C GLU A 138 27.77 -16.63 -17.69
N SER A 139 27.53 -16.15 -18.92
CA SER A 139 28.05 -14.84 -19.38
C SER A 139 27.16 -13.64 -19.02
N ASP A 140 25.90 -13.84 -18.57
CA ASP A 140 24.92 -12.75 -18.53
C ASP A 140 24.93 -11.93 -17.24
N PHE A 141 25.41 -12.48 -16.10
CA PHE A 141 25.35 -11.78 -14.82
C PHE A 141 26.60 -11.99 -13.98
N GLU A 142 26.94 -10.97 -13.16
CA GLU A 142 28.02 -11.07 -12.21
C GLU A 142 27.80 -12.26 -11.25
N PRO A 143 28.72 -13.24 -11.19
CA PRO A 143 28.57 -14.38 -10.31
C PRO A 143 28.87 -14.00 -8.86
N VAL A 144 27.99 -14.40 -7.95
CA VAL A 144 28.19 -14.30 -6.51
C VAL A 144 28.27 -15.70 -5.93
N PHE A 145 29.44 -16.05 -5.42
CA PHE A 145 29.68 -17.37 -4.84
C PHE A 145 29.26 -17.40 -3.37
N VAL A 146 28.55 -18.43 -2.98
CA VAL A 146 28.16 -18.72 -1.60
C VAL A 146 28.65 -20.12 -1.27
N ASP A 147 29.69 -20.23 -0.47
CA ASP A 147 30.24 -21.51 -0.01
C ASP A 147 29.44 -21.96 1.21
N LEU A 148 28.87 -23.16 1.16
CA LEU A 148 28.19 -23.75 2.30
C LEU A 148 29.21 -24.28 3.29
N PRO A 149 29.04 -24.02 4.60
CA PRO A 149 29.92 -24.63 5.61
C PRO A 149 29.70 -26.14 5.64
N PHE A 150 30.77 -26.86 5.73
CA PHE A 150 30.79 -28.27 6.09
C PHE A 150 31.10 -28.32 7.59
N GLY A 151 30.32 -28.97 8.38
CA GLY A 151 30.55 -29.06 9.82
C GLY A 151 31.95 -29.63 10.16
N ASP A 152 32.05 -30.53 11.11
CA ASP A 152 33.34 -31.17 11.43
C ASP A 152 33.79 -32.06 10.27
N GLN A 153 34.88 -31.68 9.63
CA GLN A 153 35.51 -32.48 8.56
C GLN A 153 36.01 -33.81 9.13
N PRO A 154 35.56 -34.97 8.59
CA PRO A 154 36.03 -36.26 9.07
C PRO A 154 37.56 -36.39 8.91
N ALA A 155 38.24 -36.90 9.94
CA ALA A 155 39.69 -37.02 9.93
C ALA A 155 40.18 -37.83 8.73
N GLY A 156 41.26 -37.34 8.08
CA GLY A 156 41.86 -37.99 6.93
C GLY A 156 41.11 -37.87 5.60
N THR A 157 40.08 -37.00 5.52
CA THR A 157 39.42 -36.70 4.26
C THR A 157 40.11 -35.54 3.53
N ARG A 158 39.96 -35.49 2.20
CA ARG A 158 40.38 -34.37 1.35
C ARG A 158 39.21 -33.77 0.59
N LEU A 159 39.23 -32.47 0.36
CA LEU A 159 38.26 -31.81 -0.52
C LEU A 159 38.47 -32.30 -1.95
N VAL A 160 37.44 -32.82 -2.60
CA VAL A 160 37.48 -33.31 -3.99
C VAL A 160 36.74 -32.43 -4.97
N GLY A 161 35.92 -31.49 -4.49
CA GLY A 161 35.19 -30.57 -5.34
C GLY A 161 33.96 -29.97 -4.65
N TYR A 162 33.17 -29.32 -5.45
CA TYR A 162 31.90 -28.68 -5.01
C TYR A 162 30.76 -29.14 -5.91
N ASP A 163 29.57 -29.31 -5.34
CA ASP A 163 28.32 -29.30 -6.10
C ASP A 163 27.84 -27.86 -6.19
N GLU A 164 27.63 -27.37 -7.40
CA GLU A 164 27.19 -26.00 -7.64
C GLU A 164 25.72 -25.95 -8.00
N ALA A 165 24.97 -25.05 -7.36
CA ALA A 165 23.61 -24.70 -7.71
C ALA A 165 23.55 -23.20 -8.00
N SER A 166 22.93 -22.82 -9.11
CA SER A 166 22.82 -21.42 -9.53
C SER A 166 21.40 -20.90 -9.36
N GLN A 167 21.28 -19.69 -8.82
CA GLN A 167 20.03 -18.95 -8.70
C GLN A 167 20.21 -17.50 -9.17
N ILE A 168 19.14 -16.84 -9.60
CA ILE A 168 19.14 -15.40 -9.88
C ILE A 168 18.79 -14.65 -8.62
N GLY A 169 19.70 -13.79 -8.18
CA GLY A 169 19.51 -12.84 -7.08
C GLY A 169 19.31 -11.41 -7.57
N TYR A 170 18.93 -10.53 -6.67
CA TYR A 170 18.87 -9.10 -6.92
C TYR A 170 19.69 -8.37 -5.86
N ARG A 171 20.63 -7.53 -6.32
CA ARG A 171 21.40 -6.63 -5.47
C ARG A 171 21.15 -5.19 -5.87
N LYS A 172 21.51 -4.25 -5.02
CA LYS A 172 21.44 -2.84 -5.35
C LYS A 172 22.29 -2.57 -6.60
N GLY A 173 21.62 -2.30 -7.72
CA GLY A 173 22.26 -2.12 -9.04
C GLY A 173 21.81 -3.11 -10.12
N GLY A 174 21.05 -4.15 -9.77
CA GLY A 174 20.44 -5.06 -10.74
C GLY A 174 20.52 -6.55 -10.41
N PRO A 175 20.10 -7.41 -11.37
CA PRO A 175 20.15 -8.85 -11.21
C PRO A 175 21.59 -9.38 -11.12
N VAL A 176 21.80 -10.38 -10.28
CA VAL A 176 23.08 -11.09 -10.14
C VAL A 176 22.85 -12.59 -10.20
N ARG A 177 23.87 -13.34 -10.56
CA ARG A 177 23.84 -14.81 -10.52
C ARG A 177 24.42 -15.29 -9.20
N ILE A 178 23.59 -15.89 -8.34
CA ILE A 178 24.03 -16.51 -7.09
C ILE A 178 24.44 -17.95 -7.36
N ILE A 179 25.68 -18.29 -7.10
CA ILE A 179 26.23 -19.63 -7.24
C ILE A 179 26.47 -20.18 -5.83
N THR A 180 25.67 -21.13 -5.41
CA THR A 180 25.82 -21.80 -4.13
C THR A 180 26.72 -23.04 -4.32
N ARG A 181 27.84 -23.08 -3.66
CA ARG A 181 28.83 -24.20 -3.73
C ARG A 181 28.71 -25.04 -2.48
N THR A 182 28.45 -26.33 -2.65
CA THR A 182 28.39 -27.32 -1.58
C THR A 182 29.69 -28.15 -1.62
N PRO A 183 30.55 -28.05 -0.61
CA PRO A 183 31.82 -28.79 -0.61
C PRO A 183 31.57 -30.29 -0.51
N LYS A 184 32.40 -31.05 -1.24
CA LYS A 184 32.45 -32.51 -1.19
C LYS A 184 33.82 -32.94 -0.71
N PHE A 185 33.84 -33.86 0.22
CA PHE A 185 35.04 -34.46 0.76
C PHE A 185 35.07 -35.94 0.44
N ALA A 186 36.26 -36.47 0.19
CA ALA A 186 36.47 -37.89 0.00
C ALA A 186 37.62 -38.39 0.88
N ARG A 187 37.54 -39.66 1.27
CA ARG A 187 38.61 -40.41 1.92
C ARG A 187 38.74 -41.77 1.26
N ASP A 188 39.93 -42.13 0.84
CA ASP A 188 40.21 -43.45 0.31
C ASP A 188 40.38 -44.44 1.46
N THR A 189 39.64 -45.54 1.40
CA THR A 189 39.71 -46.65 2.37
C THR A 189 40.05 -47.94 1.64
N PRO A 190 40.51 -48.99 2.33
CA PRO A 190 40.78 -50.27 1.70
C PRO A 190 39.61 -50.90 0.96
N ASN A 191 38.39 -50.48 1.30
CA ASN A 191 37.12 -50.97 0.74
C ASN A 191 36.52 -50.05 -0.34
N GLY A 192 37.23 -48.99 -0.76
CA GLY A 192 36.77 -48.00 -1.73
C GLY A 192 36.82 -46.56 -1.21
N THR A 193 36.36 -45.60 -2.01
CA THR A 193 36.32 -44.18 -1.64
C THR A 193 35.03 -43.84 -0.95
N GLU A 194 35.10 -43.39 0.30
CA GLU A 194 33.95 -42.84 1.03
C GLU A 194 33.80 -41.34 0.70
N MET A 195 32.57 -40.88 0.47
CA MET A 195 32.28 -39.51 0.11
C MET A 195 31.31 -38.84 1.10
N TRP A 196 31.58 -37.58 1.43
CA TRP A 196 30.70 -36.71 2.22
C TRP A 196 30.40 -35.42 1.46
N ALA A 197 29.19 -34.96 1.57
CA ALA A 197 28.78 -33.62 1.10
C ALA A 197 28.09 -32.87 2.23
N ALA A 198 28.20 -31.55 2.25
CA ALA A 198 27.43 -30.72 3.16
C ALA A 198 25.91 -30.85 2.84
N GLU A 199 25.07 -30.69 3.85
CA GLU A 199 23.64 -30.64 3.62
C GLU A 199 23.30 -29.43 2.73
N PRO A 200 22.45 -29.61 1.71
CA PRO A 200 22.00 -28.48 0.89
C PRO A 200 21.17 -27.50 1.74
N ALA A 201 21.30 -26.21 1.43
CA ALA A 201 20.48 -25.19 2.09
C ALA A 201 18.99 -25.46 1.87
N LYS A 202 18.19 -25.34 2.93
CA LYS A 202 16.72 -25.46 2.83
C LYS A 202 16.17 -24.27 2.08
N ALA A 203 15.35 -24.50 1.05
CA ALA A 203 14.69 -23.47 0.28
C ALA A 203 13.19 -23.41 0.65
N LEU A 204 12.66 -22.20 0.80
CA LEU A 204 11.22 -22.00 1.09
C LEU A 204 10.36 -22.50 -0.07
N LEU A 205 10.73 -22.15 -1.31
CA LEU A 205 10.08 -22.62 -2.53
C LEU A 205 10.97 -23.68 -3.19
N ARG A 206 10.47 -24.91 -3.29
CA ARG A 206 11.19 -25.99 -3.95
C ARG A 206 11.39 -25.71 -5.44
N ARG A 207 12.59 -25.98 -5.97
CA ARG A 207 12.95 -25.80 -7.38
C ARG A 207 12.77 -24.35 -7.89
N CYS A 208 12.84 -23.35 -7.02
CA CYS A 208 12.80 -21.96 -7.41
C CYS A 208 14.11 -21.53 -8.07
N LEU A 209 14.01 -20.87 -9.23
CA LEU A 209 15.17 -20.30 -9.93
C LEU A 209 15.64 -18.99 -9.29
N LEU A 210 14.77 -18.32 -8.54
CA LEU A 210 15.03 -17.00 -7.97
C LEU A 210 15.55 -17.15 -6.53
N ALA A 211 16.60 -16.41 -6.23
CA ALA A 211 17.12 -16.28 -4.88
C ALA A 211 16.15 -15.44 -3.99
N PRO A 212 16.27 -15.53 -2.66
CA PRO A 212 15.44 -14.77 -1.73
C PRO A 212 15.41 -13.26 -2.00
N SER A 213 16.53 -12.65 -2.37
CA SER A 213 16.60 -11.23 -2.72
C SER A 213 15.75 -10.88 -3.94
N MET A 214 15.77 -11.69 -5.00
CA MET A 214 14.98 -11.46 -6.20
C MET A 214 13.48 -11.64 -5.92
N LEU A 215 13.09 -12.67 -5.15
CA LEU A 215 11.70 -12.87 -4.73
C LEU A 215 11.19 -11.70 -3.91
N ALA A 216 11.97 -11.21 -2.94
CA ALA A 216 11.65 -10.06 -2.12
C ALA A 216 11.46 -8.80 -2.98
N HIS A 217 12.38 -8.56 -3.92
CA HIS A 217 12.29 -7.42 -4.84
C HIS A 217 11.01 -7.44 -5.66
N ILE A 218 10.68 -8.55 -6.31
CA ILE A 218 9.45 -8.69 -7.13
C ILE A 218 8.20 -8.46 -6.28
N VAL A 219 8.13 -9.05 -5.08
CA VAL A 219 6.98 -8.91 -4.18
C VAL A 219 6.79 -7.47 -3.74
N VAL A 220 7.85 -6.81 -3.31
CA VAL A 220 7.77 -5.42 -2.83
C VAL A 220 7.51 -4.44 -3.98
N ALA A 221 8.11 -4.66 -5.16
CA ALA A 221 7.82 -3.87 -6.36
C ALA A 221 6.33 -3.96 -6.74
N LYS A 222 5.76 -5.17 -6.74
CA LYS A 222 4.34 -5.36 -7.11
C LYS A 222 3.38 -4.89 -6.02
N TYR A 223 3.51 -5.40 -4.80
CA TYR A 223 2.52 -5.20 -3.74
C TYR A 223 2.84 -4.00 -2.84
N GLY A 224 4.10 -3.65 -2.70
CA GLY A 224 4.55 -2.48 -1.93
C GLY A 224 4.47 -1.16 -2.70
N TYR A 225 4.88 -1.17 -3.97
CA TYR A 225 4.93 0.01 -4.84
C TYR A 225 3.87 0.03 -5.94
N GLY A 226 3.07 -1.05 -6.07
CA GLY A 226 1.96 -1.13 -7.02
C GLY A 226 2.37 -1.31 -8.47
N LEU A 227 3.62 -1.72 -8.76
CA LEU A 227 4.09 -1.93 -10.12
C LEU A 227 3.41 -3.16 -10.73
N PRO A 228 2.81 -3.07 -11.94
CA PRO A 228 2.31 -4.24 -12.64
C PRO A 228 3.49 -5.12 -13.11
N LEU A 229 3.28 -6.43 -13.10
CA LEU A 229 4.34 -7.38 -13.51
C LEU A 229 4.88 -7.13 -14.92
N PHE A 230 4.07 -6.54 -15.81
CA PHE A 230 4.52 -6.15 -17.14
C PHE A 230 5.65 -5.10 -17.09
N ARG A 231 5.55 -4.11 -16.19
CA ARG A 231 6.61 -3.09 -16.04
C ARG A 231 7.86 -3.68 -15.39
N ILE A 232 7.70 -4.59 -14.44
CA ILE A 232 8.83 -5.31 -13.83
C ILE A 232 9.53 -6.19 -14.87
N GLU A 233 8.76 -6.87 -15.75
CA GLU A 233 9.32 -7.63 -16.88
C GLU A 233 10.12 -6.74 -17.83
N GLN A 234 9.62 -5.53 -18.14
CA GLN A 234 10.34 -4.56 -18.99
C GLN A 234 11.61 -4.03 -18.31
N GLN A 235 11.55 -3.73 -17.00
CA GLN A 235 12.71 -3.29 -16.23
C GLN A 235 13.80 -4.37 -16.26
N PHE A 236 13.47 -5.61 -15.94
CA PHE A 236 14.43 -6.71 -15.98
C PHE A 236 15.00 -6.97 -17.38
N ALA A 237 14.18 -6.81 -18.42
CA ALA A 237 14.64 -6.93 -19.79
C ALA A 237 15.68 -5.85 -20.16
N ALA A 238 15.50 -4.62 -19.66
CA ALA A 238 16.47 -3.55 -19.82
C ALA A 238 17.79 -3.80 -19.04
N GLU A 239 17.70 -4.55 -17.93
CA GLU A 239 18.84 -5.00 -17.12
C GLU A 239 19.44 -6.33 -17.63
N GLY A 240 19.04 -6.83 -18.82
CA GLY A 240 19.55 -8.06 -19.44
C GLY A 240 18.86 -9.34 -18.96
N LEU A 241 17.92 -9.29 -18.01
CA LEU A 241 17.24 -10.47 -17.47
C LEU A 241 15.88 -10.69 -18.15
N ARG A 242 15.72 -11.81 -18.84
CA ARG A 242 14.42 -12.24 -19.43
C ARG A 242 13.65 -13.13 -18.44
N LEU A 243 12.82 -12.52 -17.61
CA LEU A 243 11.95 -13.21 -16.66
C LEU A 243 10.48 -12.96 -17.02
N ALA A 244 9.79 -14.01 -17.48
CA ALA A 244 8.40 -13.90 -17.94
C ALA A 244 7.45 -13.54 -16.77
N ARG A 245 6.53 -12.59 -17.00
CA ARG A 245 5.50 -12.17 -16.02
C ARG A 245 4.66 -13.32 -15.47
N GLY A 246 4.36 -14.37 -16.29
CA GLY A 246 3.65 -15.56 -15.83
C GLY A 246 4.45 -16.36 -14.78
N SER A 247 5.77 -16.41 -14.89
CA SER A 247 6.64 -17.01 -13.87
C SER A 247 6.68 -16.18 -12.59
N MET A 248 6.81 -14.86 -12.70
CA MET A 248 6.74 -13.95 -11.56
C MET A 248 5.40 -14.05 -10.83
N SER A 249 4.28 -14.17 -11.58
CA SER A 249 2.95 -14.32 -10.99
C SER A 249 2.85 -15.58 -10.15
N ARG A 250 3.32 -16.72 -10.66
CA ARG A 250 3.34 -17.98 -9.90
C ARG A 250 4.23 -17.92 -8.67
N TYR A 251 5.43 -17.33 -8.77
CA TYR A 251 6.29 -17.16 -7.61
C TYR A 251 5.65 -16.27 -6.54
N CYS A 252 4.92 -15.23 -6.93
CA CYS A 252 4.18 -14.40 -5.97
C CYS A 252 3.05 -15.19 -5.29
N GLU A 253 2.32 -16.02 -6.04
CA GLU A 253 1.26 -16.88 -5.52
C GLU A 253 1.81 -17.92 -4.55
N ASP A 254 2.81 -18.70 -4.98
CA ASP A 254 3.46 -19.73 -4.16
C ASP A 254 4.04 -19.15 -2.87
N LEU A 255 4.70 -17.99 -3.00
CA LEU A 255 5.30 -17.31 -1.85
C LEU A 255 4.24 -16.77 -0.90
N GLY A 256 3.21 -16.11 -1.42
CA GLY A 256 2.11 -15.58 -0.60
C GLY A 256 1.32 -16.68 0.11
N ALA A 257 1.07 -17.80 -0.55
CA ALA A 257 0.44 -18.97 0.07
C ALA A 257 1.32 -19.54 1.20
N THR A 258 2.64 -19.69 0.96
CA THR A 258 3.57 -20.23 1.95
C THR A 258 3.74 -19.30 3.15
N LEU A 259 3.91 -17.99 2.93
CA LEU A 259 4.05 -16.99 3.99
C LEU A 259 2.73 -16.73 4.74
N GLY A 260 1.60 -17.20 4.22
CA GLY A 260 0.30 -17.15 4.87
C GLY A 260 0.29 -17.77 6.27
N ALA A 261 1.16 -18.75 6.54
CA ALA A 261 1.31 -19.33 7.89
C ALA A 261 1.78 -18.30 8.95
N VAL A 262 2.61 -17.34 8.56
CA VAL A 262 3.02 -16.22 9.46
C VAL A 262 1.83 -15.28 9.68
N VAL A 263 1.07 -14.96 8.62
CA VAL A 263 -0.11 -14.10 8.71
C VAL A 263 -1.19 -14.75 9.57
N LEU A 264 -1.38 -16.07 9.45
CA LEU A 264 -2.30 -16.82 10.31
C LEU A 264 -1.90 -16.71 11.78
N ALA A 265 -0.61 -16.87 12.11
CA ALA A 265 -0.13 -16.68 13.48
C ALA A 265 -0.32 -15.24 14.00
N MET A 266 -0.19 -14.22 13.12
CA MET A 266 -0.50 -12.82 13.45
C MET A 266 -2.00 -12.65 13.75
N ARG A 267 -2.85 -13.26 12.93
CA ARG A 267 -4.31 -13.23 13.11
C ARG A 267 -4.72 -13.88 14.43
N ASP A 268 -4.24 -15.10 14.70
CA ASP A 268 -4.55 -15.83 15.94
C ASP A 268 -4.12 -15.03 17.17
N HIS A 269 -2.92 -14.42 17.12
CA HIS A 269 -2.46 -13.52 18.18
C HIS A 269 -3.39 -12.31 18.33
N ALA A 270 -3.77 -11.67 17.23
CA ALA A 270 -4.65 -10.51 17.26
C ALA A 270 -6.04 -10.83 17.85
N LEU A 271 -6.66 -11.94 17.43
CA LEU A 271 -7.96 -12.38 17.95
C LEU A 271 -7.90 -12.73 19.46
N ALA A 272 -6.75 -13.21 19.93
CA ALA A 272 -6.56 -13.58 21.34
C ALA A 272 -6.22 -12.39 22.26
N THR A 273 -5.59 -11.34 21.74
CA THR A 273 -4.99 -10.29 22.60
C THR A 273 -5.47 -8.87 22.31
N ALA A 274 -5.99 -8.59 21.12
CA ALA A 274 -6.40 -7.25 20.76
C ALA A 274 -7.64 -6.79 21.56
N VAL A 275 -7.66 -5.51 21.91
CA VAL A 275 -8.83 -4.86 22.50
C VAL A 275 -9.76 -4.34 21.42
N CYS A 276 -9.19 -3.80 20.34
CA CYS A 276 -9.96 -3.23 19.25
C CYS A 276 -9.42 -3.69 17.90
N LEU A 277 -10.31 -4.23 17.08
CA LEU A 277 -10.06 -4.55 15.68
C LEU A 277 -10.76 -3.51 14.80
N SER A 278 -10.00 -2.74 14.03
CA SER A 278 -10.58 -1.83 13.03
C SER A 278 -10.59 -2.52 11.66
N THR A 279 -11.72 -2.48 10.96
CA THR A 279 -11.90 -3.17 9.68
C THR A 279 -12.55 -2.28 8.63
N ASP A 280 -12.23 -2.55 7.38
CA ASP A 280 -12.82 -1.94 6.19
C ASP A 280 -12.62 -2.88 5.00
N ALA A 281 -13.33 -2.67 3.89
CA ALA A 281 -13.26 -3.54 2.74
C ALA A 281 -13.14 -2.77 1.42
N THR A 282 -12.45 -3.39 0.44
CA THR A 282 -12.39 -2.85 -0.92
C THR A 282 -12.58 -3.94 -1.97
N GLY A 283 -13.35 -3.62 -3.02
CA GLY A 283 -13.58 -4.55 -4.12
C GLY A 283 -12.36 -4.71 -5.01
N VAL A 284 -12.18 -5.91 -5.53
CA VAL A 284 -11.15 -6.28 -6.50
C VAL A 284 -11.76 -7.12 -7.63
N ALA A 285 -11.25 -6.96 -8.86
CA ALA A 285 -11.64 -7.80 -9.98
C ALA A 285 -10.86 -9.11 -9.93
N ILE A 286 -11.57 -10.22 -10.11
CA ILE A 286 -11.00 -11.58 -10.18
C ILE A 286 -11.26 -12.12 -11.59
N GLN A 287 -10.22 -12.62 -12.23
CA GLN A 287 -10.34 -13.21 -13.55
C GLN A 287 -11.22 -14.47 -13.46
N PRO A 288 -12.17 -14.67 -14.38
CA PRO A 288 -12.99 -15.89 -14.41
C PRO A 288 -12.11 -17.10 -14.74
N GLU A 289 -12.50 -18.25 -14.25
CA GLU A 289 -11.87 -19.52 -14.61
C GLU A 289 -11.98 -19.74 -16.13
N ARG A 290 -10.92 -20.29 -16.72
CA ARG A 290 -10.95 -20.67 -18.12
C ARG A 290 -11.94 -21.82 -18.30
N LEU A 291 -13.02 -21.57 -19.04
CA LEU A 291 -13.87 -22.65 -19.49
C LEU A 291 -13.10 -23.51 -20.51
N GLU A 292 -13.18 -24.82 -20.36
CA GLU A 292 -12.59 -25.80 -21.31
C GLU A 292 -13.31 -25.83 -22.68
N THR A 293 -14.40 -25.07 -22.79
CA THR A 293 -15.17 -24.97 -24.04
C THR A 293 -14.44 -24.14 -25.08
N HIS A 294 -14.45 -24.60 -26.32
CA HIS A 294 -13.79 -24.00 -27.49
C HIS A 294 -14.31 -22.60 -27.88
N GLU A 295 -15.31 -22.07 -27.21
CA GLU A 295 -15.84 -20.74 -27.46
C GLU A 295 -15.01 -19.68 -26.74
N LYS A 296 -14.36 -18.83 -27.51
CA LYS A 296 -13.59 -17.64 -27.03
C LYS A 296 -14.50 -16.52 -26.56
N GLN A 297 -15.54 -16.78 -25.77
CA GLN A 297 -16.33 -15.73 -25.19
C GLN A 297 -15.54 -15.06 -24.04
N ARG A 298 -15.35 -13.75 -24.15
CA ARG A 298 -14.76 -12.94 -23.07
C ARG A 298 -15.76 -12.90 -21.90
N GLN A 299 -15.43 -13.61 -20.83
CA GLN A 299 -16.20 -13.49 -19.60
C GLN A 299 -15.76 -12.24 -18.81
N PRO A 300 -16.71 -11.47 -18.23
CA PRO A 300 -16.37 -10.37 -17.35
C PRO A 300 -15.70 -10.89 -16.07
N CYS A 301 -14.76 -10.11 -15.53
CA CYS A 301 -14.21 -10.39 -14.21
C CYS A 301 -15.34 -10.37 -13.15
N ARG A 302 -15.30 -11.35 -12.24
CA ARG A 302 -16.16 -11.32 -11.06
C ARG A 302 -15.59 -10.40 -10.00
N ARG A 303 -16.40 -9.96 -9.07
CA ARG A 303 -15.99 -9.08 -7.98
C ARG A 303 -15.72 -9.89 -6.71
N GLY A 304 -14.47 -9.80 -6.21
CA GLY A 304 -14.09 -10.24 -4.87
C GLY A 304 -13.80 -9.02 -3.96
N HIS A 305 -13.42 -9.28 -2.71
CA HIS A 305 -13.19 -8.22 -1.72
C HIS A 305 -11.96 -8.53 -0.88
N PHE A 306 -11.13 -7.51 -0.66
CA PHE A 306 -10.13 -7.51 0.39
C PHE A 306 -10.69 -6.79 1.61
N PHE A 307 -10.70 -7.47 2.73
CA PHE A 307 -10.91 -6.89 4.04
C PHE A 307 -9.56 -6.59 4.67
N VAL A 308 -9.43 -5.44 5.31
CA VAL A 308 -8.29 -5.13 6.16
C VAL A 308 -8.71 -5.22 7.61
N VAL A 309 -7.84 -5.75 8.44
CA VAL A 309 -8.00 -5.73 9.89
C VAL A 309 -6.74 -5.12 10.51
N LEU A 310 -6.95 -4.08 11.27
CA LEU A 310 -5.92 -3.43 12.08
C LEU A 310 -6.18 -3.74 13.55
N ALA A 311 -5.28 -4.48 14.19
CA ALA A 311 -5.39 -4.92 15.58
C ALA A 311 -4.50 -4.05 16.47
N ASP A 312 -5.08 -3.18 17.29
CA ASP A 312 -4.43 -2.32 18.31
C ASP A 312 -3.10 -1.64 17.90
N ARG A 313 -2.84 -1.43 16.62
CA ARG A 313 -1.56 -0.99 16.03
C ARG A 313 -0.41 -2.00 16.17
N GLU A 314 -0.71 -3.26 16.46
CA GLU A 314 0.28 -4.33 16.52
C GLU A 314 0.35 -5.11 15.22
N HIS A 315 -0.78 -5.38 14.58
CA HIS A 315 -0.86 -6.10 13.32
C HIS A 315 -1.78 -5.40 12.33
N ILE A 316 -1.40 -5.45 11.06
CA ILE A 316 -2.28 -5.19 9.92
C ILE A 316 -2.31 -6.45 9.08
N PHE A 317 -3.49 -7.02 8.87
CA PHE A 317 -3.64 -8.14 7.96
C PHE A 317 -4.84 -7.95 7.05
N PHE A 318 -4.75 -8.57 5.88
CA PHE A 318 -5.78 -8.56 4.86
C PHE A 318 -6.32 -9.97 4.70
N GLU A 319 -7.62 -10.08 4.51
CA GLU A 319 -8.29 -11.32 4.15
C GLU A 319 -9.02 -11.12 2.83
N TYR A 320 -8.94 -12.13 1.98
CA TYR A 320 -9.68 -12.15 0.73
C TYR A 320 -10.96 -12.95 0.89
N GLU A 321 -12.07 -12.37 0.43
CA GLU A 321 -13.36 -13.01 0.38
C GLU A 321 -13.99 -12.86 -1.01
N ALA A 322 -14.48 -13.97 -1.54
CA ALA A 322 -15.13 -13.97 -2.85
C ALA A 322 -16.46 -13.20 -2.85
N LYS A 323 -17.09 -13.07 -1.68
CA LYS A 323 -18.39 -12.39 -1.50
C LYS A 323 -18.37 -11.46 -0.30
N HIS A 324 -19.00 -10.29 -0.44
CA HIS A 324 -19.18 -9.31 0.62
C HIS A 324 -20.47 -9.63 1.39
N THR A 325 -20.40 -10.58 2.33
CA THR A 325 -21.57 -11.10 3.05
C THR A 325 -21.34 -11.10 4.57
N SER A 326 -22.44 -11.07 5.33
CA SER A 326 -22.38 -11.19 6.79
C SER A 326 -21.76 -12.52 7.23
N ALA A 327 -21.98 -13.61 6.49
CA ALA A 327 -21.39 -14.91 6.81
C ALA A 327 -19.85 -14.88 6.74
N ALA A 328 -19.27 -14.21 5.72
CA ALA A 328 -17.82 -14.03 5.60
C ALA A 328 -17.27 -13.22 6.77
N VAL A 329 -17.90 -12.10 7.12
CA VAL A 329 -17.52 -11.27 8.28
C VAL A 329 -17.61 -12.05 9.58
N CYS A 330 -18.68 -12.81 9.79
CA CYS A 330 -18.84 -13.66 10.97
C CYS A 330 -17.74 -14.73 11.08
N ALA A 331 -17.35 -15.35 9.96
CA ALA A 331 -16.26 -16.33 9.93
C ALA A 331 -14.89 -15.67 10.23
N MET A 332 -14.65 -14.47 9.70
CA MET A 332 -13.42 -13.71 9.90
C MET A 332 -13.17 -13.35 11.36
N PHE A 333 -14.19 -12.95 12.10
CA PHE A 333 -14.10 -12.51 13.50
C PHE A 333 -14.55 -13.57 14.52
N ARG A 334 -14.68 -14.82 14.09
CA ARG A 334 -15.07 -15.90 15.00
C ARG A 334 -14.14 -16.01 16.21
N GLY A 335 -14.71 -16.08 17.40
CA GLY A 335 -13.98 -16.18 18.67
C GLY A 335 -13.48 -14.86 19.23
N PHE A 336 -13.67 -13.73 18.53
CA PHE A 336 -13.32 -12.41 19.05
C PHE A 336 -14.51 -11.81 19.82
N SER A 337 -14.27 -11.39 21.07
CA SER A 337 -15.28 -10.77 21.95
C SER A 337 -14.97 -9.31 22.33
N GLY A 338 -13.89 -8.74 21.79
CA GLY A 338 -13.49 -7.34 22.02
C GLY A 338 -14.31 -6.33 21.23
N ILE A 339 -13.70 -5.24 20.85
CA ILE A 339 -14.34 -4.13 20.14
C ILE A 339 -14.02 -4.24 18.66
N ILE A 340 -15.04 -4.13 17.80
CA ILE A 340 -14.84 -4.03 16.35
C ILE A 340 -15.27 -2.65 15.89
N GLN A 341 -14.35 -1.92 15.25
CA GLN A 341 -14.60 -0.63 14.62
C GLN A 341 -14.74 -0.79 13.11
N ALA A 342 -15.92 -0.44 12.58
CA ALA A 342 -16.25 -0.51 11.16
C ALA A 342 -17.01 0.74 10.69
N ASP A 343 -17.38 0.76 9.40
CA ASP A 343 -18.17 1.82 8.77
C ASP A 343 -19.68 1.72 9.07
N ALA A 344 -20.08 0.86 10.01
CA ALA A 344 -21.48 0.55 10.34
C ALA A 344 -22.31 0.08 9.12
N HIS A 345 -21.67 -0.63 8.19
CA HIS A 345 -22.36 -1.29 7.09
C HIS A 345 -23.15 -2.50 7.60
N THR A 346 -24.33 -2.77 7.04
CA THR A 346 -25.26 -3.82 7.48
C THR A 346 -24.69 -5.24 7.48
N ILE A 347 -23.58 -5.50 6.77
CA ILE A 347 -22.90 -6.80 6.80
C ILE A 347 -22.32 -7.15 8.18
N TYR A 348 -22.05 -6.15 9.03
CA TYR A 348 -21.55 -6.35 10.40
C TYR A 348 -22.67 -6.57 11.41
N ASP A 349 -23.92 -6.30 11.08
CA ASP A 349 -25.06 -6.40 12.02
C ASP A 349 -25.22 -7.82 12.61
N ALA A 350 -25.06 -8.84 11.76
CA ALA A 350 -25.15 -10.25 12.18
C ALA A 350 -24.07 -10.60 13.23
N LEU A 351 -22.87 -10.07 13.05
CA LEU A 351 -21.74 -10.25 13.98
C LEU A 351 -22.07 -9.65 15.36
N PHE A 352 -22.58 -8.41 15.40
CA PHE A 352 -22.93 -7.72 16.64
C PHE A 352 -24.17 -8.28 17.32
N ARG A 353 -25.09 -8.95 16.56
CA ARG A 353 -26.20 -9.74 17.13
C ARG A 353 -25.76 -11.07 17.72
N GLY A 354 -24.51 -11.48 17.51
CA GLY A 354 -23.99 -12.74 18.04
C GLY A 354 -24.28 -13.98 17.20
N GLU A 355 -24.63 -13.83 15.91
CA GLU A 355 -24.92 -14.97 15.03
C GLU A 355 -23.70 -15.90 14.77
N ALA A 356 -22.49 -15.44 15.11
CA ALA A 356 -21.24 -16.21 14.96
C ALA A 356 -20.59 -16.59 16.29
N VAL A 357 -21.29 -16.40 17.39
CA VAL A 357 -20.75 -16.59 18.74
C VAL A 357 -20.92 -18.04 19.16
N GLU A 358 -19.86 -18.64 19.71
CA GLU A 358 -19.93 -19.96 20.32
C GLU A 358 -20.80 -19.93 21.59
N GLU A 359 -21.40 -21.07 21.94
CA GLU A 359 -22.27 -21.18 23.11
C GLU A 359 -21.51 -20.76 24.38
N GLY A 360 -22.02 -19.74 25.07
CA GLY A 360 -21.41 -19.20 26.30
C GLY A 360 -20.42 -18.06 26.10
N ALA A 361 -20.05 -17.68 24.84
CA ALA A 361 -19.23 -16.51 24.55
C ALA A 361 -20.09 -15.23 24.35
N SER A 362 -19.47 -14.07 24.51
CA SER A 362 -20.13 -12.78 24.25
C SER A 362 -19.83 -12.28 22.83
N PRO A 363 -20.79 -11.65 22.14
CA PRO A 363 -20.54 -11.03 20.84
C PRO A 363 -19.57 -9.84 20.99
N PRO A 364 -18.83 -9.52 19.93
CA PRO A 364 -18.01 -8.33 19.92
C PRO A 364 -18.88 -7.06 20.02
N THR A 365 -18.26 -6.00 20.51
CA THR A 365 -18.93 -4.73 20.72
C THR A 365 -18.63 -3.77 19.58
N GLU A 366 -19.66 -3.13 19.02
CA GLU A 366 -19.51 -2.15 17.94
C GLU A 366 -18.88 -0.85 18.43
N ALA A 367 -17.90 -0.32 17.67
CA ALA A 367 -17.46 1.07 17.71
C ALA A 367 -17.61 1.69 16.31
N ALA A 368 -18.25 2.86 16.23
CA ALA A 368 -18.54 3.50 14.95
C ALA A 368 -17.50 4.56 14.59
N CYS A 369 -17.32 4.81 13.29
CA CYS A 369 -16.36 5.77 12.76
C CYS A 369 -16.97 7.17 12.63
N TRP A 370 -16.43 8.16 13.37
CA TRP A 370 -16.88 9.56 13.30
C TRP A 370 -16.61 10.21 11.93
N SER A 371 -15.63 9.74 11.16
CA SER A 371 -15.39 10.25 9.80
C SER A 371 -16.57 9.94 8.87
N HIS A 372 -17.20 8.78 9.00
CA HIS A 372 -18.40 8.41 8.24
C HIS A 372 -19.59 9.28 8.66
N LEU A 373 -19.81 9.47 9.96
CA LEU A 373 -20.84 10.39 10.46
C LEU A 373 -20.63 11.81 9.94
N ARG A 374 -19.39 12.31 9.99
CA ARG A 374 -19.03 13.63 9.46
C ARG A 374 -19.34 13.75 7.96
N ARG A 375 -19.14 12.67 7.18
CA ARG A 375 -19.47 12.65 5.75
C ARG A 375 -20.97 12.81 5.50
N TYR A 376 -21.83 12.14 6.27
CA TYR A 376 -23.28 12.32 6.15
C TYR A 376 -23.71 13.78 6.39
N PHE A 377 -23.18 14.41 7.45
CA PHE A 377 -23.47 15.82 7.72
C PHE A 377 -22.85 16.76 6.67
N TRP A 378 -21.71 16.39 6.08
CA TRP A 378 -21.11 17.15 4.99
C TRP A 378 -21.98 17.08 3.72
N GLU A 379 -22.51 15.94 3.36
CA GLU A 379 -23.44 15.78 2.24
C GLU A 379 -24.70 16.66 2.43
N ALA A 380 -25.24 16.68 3.66
CA ALA A 380 -26.35 17.58 4.01
C ALA A 380 -25.97 19.08 3.95
N ALA A 381 -24.76 19.44 4.36
CA ALA A 381 -24.26 20.82 4.32
C ALA A 381 -24.02 21.31 2.88
N VAL A 382 -23.56 20.43 1.99
CA VAL A 382 -23.37 20.72 0.57
C VAL A 382 -24.71 20.98 -0.13
N ALA A 383 -25.76 20.29 0.30
CA ALA A 383 -27.16 20.60 -0.12
C ALA A 383 -27.70 21.91 0.51
N HIS A 384 -26.83 22.79 1.05
CA HIS A 384 -27.16 24.04 1.74
C HIS A 384 -28.08 23.94 2.96
N HIS A 385 -28.20 22.76 3.53
CA HIS A 385 -29.05 22.60 4.68
C HIS A 385 -28.39 23.12 5.97
N ARG A 386 -29.08 24.00 6.70
CA ARG A 386 -28.59 24.60 7.95
C ARG A 386 -28.16 23.53 8.98
N VAL A 387 -28.97 22.47 9.13
CA VAL A 387 -28.70 21.36 10.04
C VAL A 387 -27.38 20.63 9.67
N GLY A 388 -27.10 20.43 8.37
CA GLY A 388 -25.86 19.85 7.91
C GLY A 388 -24.63 20.67 8.34
N LYS A 389 -24.69 22.00 8.15
CA LYS A 389 -23.61 22.91 8.56
C LYS A 389 -23.40 22.92 10.07
N GLU A 390 -24.49 22.96 10.85
CA GLU A 390 -24.42 22.92 12.31
C GLU A 390 -23.85 21.60 12.82
N GLY A 391 -24.29 20.47 12.25
CA GLY A 391 -23.74 19.16 12.59
C GLY A 391 -22.23 19.07 12.35
N LEU A 392 -21.75 19.60 11.20
CA LEU A 392 -20.32 19.66 10.90
C LEU A 392 -19.55 20.50 11.93
N LEU A 393 -20.05 21.66 12.32
CA LEU A 393 -19.40 22.52 13.32
C LEU A 393 -19.24 21.78 14.66
N ARG A 394 -20.33 21.11 15.11
CA ARG A 394 -20.31 20.33 16.36
C ARG A 394 -19.35 19.15 16.29
N ILE A 395 -19.35 18.40 15.20
CA ILE A 395 -18.43 17.28 14.98
C ILE A 395 -16.99 17.78 14.93
N ASN A 396 -16.69 18.88 14.23
CA ASN A 396 -15.34 19.43 14.17
C ASN A 396 -14.84 19.86 15.56
N ALA A 397 -15.68 20.44 16.41
CA ALA A 397 -15.32 20.78 17.78
C ALA A 397 -14.93 19.54 18.61
N ILE A 398 -15.63 18.39 18.40
CA ILE A 398 -15.29 17.13 19.03
C ILE A 398 -13.92 16.64 18.55
N PHE A 399 -13.63 16.69 17.23
CA PHE A 399 -12.33 16.32 16.66
C PHE A 399 -11.20 17.20 17.23
N GLU A 400 -11.38 18.51 17.25
CA GLU A 400 -10.38 19.45 17.77
C GLU A 400 -10.02 19.19 19.24
N GLN A 401 -10.99 18.77 20.05
CA GLN A 401 -10.70 18.44 21.45
C GLN A 401 -10.02 17.06 21.59
N ASP A 402 -10.40 16.03 20.82
CA ASP A 402 -9.73 14.72 20.86
C ASP A 402 -8.28 14.81 20.36
N ASP A 403 -8.02 15.66 19.35
CA ASP A 403 -6.68 15.87 18.79
C ASP A 403 -5.68 16.46 19.81
N LYS A 404 -6.15 17.21 20.79
CA LYS A 404 -5.30 17.68 21.93
C LYS A 404 -4.74 16.53 22.76
N GLY A 405 -5.39 15.36 22.70
CA GLY A 405 -4.93 14.12 23.32
C GLY A 405 -3.95 13.32 22.46
N SER A 406 -3.60 13.82 21.26
CA SER A 406 -2.65 13.13 20.38
C SER A 406 -1.27 13.06 21.04
N GLY A 407 -0.69 11.84 21.09
CA GLY A 407 0.62 11.60 21.71
C GLY A 407 0.60 11.45 23.23
N LEU A 408 -0.52 11.66 23.92
CA LEU A 408 -0.63 11.38 25.35
C LEU A 408 -0.63 9.87 25.64
N PRO A 409 -0.11 9.45 26.79
CA PRO A 409 -0.29 8.08 27.28
C PRO A 409 -1.78 7.71 27.36
N PRO A 410 -2.15 6.42 27.15
CA PRO A 410 -3.56 5.99 27.07
C PRO A 410 -4.42 6.44 28.26
N SER A 411 -3.92 6.35 29.49
CA SER A 411 -4.65 6.78 30.68
C SER A 411 -4.96 8.28 30.66
N LYS A 412 -3.97 9.12 30.29
CA LYS A 412 -4.14 10.57 30.19
C LYS A 412 -5.06 11.00 29.05
N ARG A 413 -5.01 10.26 27.94
CA ARG A 413 -5.94 10.46 26.82
C ARG A 413 -7.38 10.11 27.21
N THR A 414 -7.59 9.01 27.94
CA THR A 414 -8.91 8.66 28.45
C THR A 414 -9.44 9.74 29.39
N GLU A 415 -8.62 10.23 30.34
CA GLU A 415 -8.99 11.32 31.24
C GLU A 415 -9.39 12.60 30.48
N LEU A 416 -8.61 12.98 29.47
CA LEU A 416 -8.92 14.13 28.61
C LEU A 416 -10.26 13.93 27.90
N ARG A 417 -10.51 12.75 27.32
CA ARG A 417 -11.75 12.41 26.63
C ARG A 417 -12.96 12.55 27.57
N GLN A 418 -12.86 12.01 28.78
CA GLN A 418 -13.94 12.10 29.75
C GLN A 418 -14.22 13.55 30.17
N ARG A 419 -13.17 14.36 30.34
CA ARG A 419 -13.32 15.73 30.85
C ARG A 419 -13.72 16.73 29.76
N LEU A 420 -13.16 16.64 28.54
CA LEU A 420 -13.31 17.66 27.51
C LEU A 420 -14.13 17.21 26.30
N VAL A 421 -14.07 15.93 25.94
CA VAL A 421 -14.72 15.42 24.74
C VAL A 421 -16.13 14.90 25.03
N ALA A 422 -16.31 14.18 26.14
CA ALA A 422 -17.61 13.60 26.49
C ALA A 422 -18.74 14.63 26.58
N PRO A 423 -18.58 15.82 27.21
CA PRO A 423 -19.64 16.83 27.24
C PRO A 423 -20.05 17.33 25.84
N LEU A 424 -19.08 17.42 24.91
CA LEU A 424 -19.39 17.82 23.52
C LEU A 424 -20.14 16.73 22.78
N VAL A 425 -19.76 15.46 22.99
CA VAL A 425 -20.46 14.29 22.41
C VAL A 425 -21.89 14.21 22.94
N ASP A 426 -22.09 14.40 24.24
CA ASP A 426 -23.43 14.39 24.84
C ASP A 426 -24.29 15.55 24.32
N SER A 427 -23.73 16.77 24.23
CA SER A 427 -24.39 17.93 23.63
C SER A 427 -24.74 17.70 22.14
N PHE A 428 -23.85 17.04 21.39
CA PHE A 428 -24.10 16.67 20.00
C PHE A 428 -25.30 15.72 19.88
N PHE A 429 -25.35 14.63 20.66
CA PHE A 429 -26.45 13.69 20.59
C PHE A 429 -27.78 14.24 21.12
N ALA A 430 -27.75 15.11 22.13
CA ALA A 430 -28.94 15.84 22.58
C ALA A 430 -29.50 16.74 21.45
N TRP A 431 -28.63 17.45 20.74
CA TRP A 431 -29.00 18.25 19.58
C TRP A 431 -29.53 17.37 18.42
N VAL A 432 -28.90 16.22 18.13
CA VAL A 432 -29.39 15.25 17.12
C VAL A 432 -30.78 14.79 17.45
N ALA A 433 -31.05 14.40 18.69
CA ALA A 433 -32.37 13.95 19.14
C ALA A 433 -33.45 15.05 19.00
N ALA A 434 -33.14 16.28 19.45
CA ALA A 434 -34.05 17.42 19.34
C ALA A 434 -34.32 17.77 17.86
N THR A 435 -33.30 17.72 17.01
CA THR A 435 -33.44 18.04 15.58
C THR A 435 -34.23 16.94 14.84
N ALA A 436 -33.98 15.68 15.13
CA ALA A 436 -34.69 14.56 14.54
C ALA A 436 -36.19 14.56 14.87
N ALA A 437 -36.55 15.00 16.07
CA ALA A 437 -37.95 15.10 16.51
C ALA A 437 -38.77 16.10 15.68
N VAL A 438 -38.13 17.12 15.11
CA VAL A 438 -38.83 18.19 14.34
C VAL A 438 -38.59 18.07 12.83
N HIS A 439 -37.59 17.29 12.40
CA HIS A 439 -37.25 17.12 10.98
C HIS A 439 -37.99 15.92 10.38
N THR A 440 -38.98 16.21 9.56
CA THR A 440 -39.88 15.20 8.95
C THR A 440 -39.59 14.91 7.49
N GLU A 441 -38.71 15.70 6.85
CA GLU A 441 -38.39 15.55 5.43
C GLU A 441 -37.42 14.41 5.20
N ARG A 442 -37.61 13.65 4.12
CA ARG A 442 -36.65 12.64 3.66
C ARG A 442 -35.54 13.33 2.88
N GLY A 443 -34.29 12.90 3.10
CA GLY A 443 -33.13 13.46 2.40
C GLY A 443 -31.81 13.21 3.15
N SER A 444 -30.75 13.92 2.77
CA SER A 444 -29.41 13.79 3.35
C SER A 444 -29.40 14.13 4.85
N VAL A 445 -30.20 15.09 5.29
CA VAL A 445 -30.35 15.44 6.72
C VAL A 445 -30.97 14.29 7.50
N SER A 446 -32.06 13.72 7.01
CA SER A 446 -32.74 12.58 7.63
C SER A 446 -31.78 11.35 7.70
N ALA A 447 -30.99 11.14 6.64
CA ALA A 447 -29.97 10.08 6.62
C ALA A 447 -28.89 10.31 7.68
N ALA A 448 -28.37 11.54 7.82
CA ALA A 448 -27.35 11.89 8.81
C ALA A 448 -27.86 11.74 10.25
N LEU A 449 -29.05 12.27 10.55
CA LEU A 449 -29.67 12.18 11.88
C LEU A 449 -30.01 10.73 12.22
N GLY A 450 -30.57 9.97 11.27
CA GLY A 450 -30.93 8.57 11.46
C GLY A 450 -29.69 7.68 11.68
N TYR A 451 -28.60 7.93 10.97
CA TYR A 451 -27.31 7.24 11.17
C TYR A 451 -26.75 7.54 12.55
N ALA A 452 -26.70 8.82 12.95
CA ALA A 452 -26.24 9.24 14.28
C ALA A 452 -27.05 8.57 15.40
N THR A 453 -28.38 8.58 15.30
CA THR A 453 -29.28 8.05 16.33
C THR A 453 -29.15 6.54 16.48
N ARG A 454 -29.12 5.80 15.37
CA ARG A 454 -29.01 4.33 15.40
C ARG A 454 -27.72 3.83 16.04
N HIS A 455 -26.60 4.52 15.81
CA HIS A 455 -25.28 4.10 16.26
C HIS A 455 -24.72 4.95 17.42
N GLN A 456 -25.58 5.68 18.15
CA GLN A 456 -25.16 6.57 19.25
C GLN A 456 -24.21 5.89 20.24
N LYS A 457 -24.57 4.71 20.74
CA LYS A 457 -23.74 3.97 21.70
C LYS A 457 -22.38 3.59 21.11
N ALA A 458 -22.36 3.20 19.84
CA ALA A 458 -21.15 2.84 19.13
C ALA A 458 -20.22 4.06 18.91
N PHE A 459 -20.80 5.26 18.65
CA PHE A 459 -20.06 6.52 18.58
C PHE A 459 -19.48 6.98 19.91
N GLN A 460 -20.11 6.67 21.03
CA GLN A 460 -19.64 7.03 22.37
C GLN A 460 -18.54 6.10 22.90
N ARG A 461 -18.35 4.92 22.30
CA ARG A 461 -17.44 3.86 22.81
C ARG A 461 -15.99 4.33 22.98
N PHE A 462 -15.45 5.14 22.06
CA PHE A 462 -14.08 5.64 22.12
C PHE A 462 -13.77 6.51 23.34
N LEU A 463 -14.80 7.04 24.00
CA LEU A 463 -14.65 7.85 25.22
C LEU A 463 -14.12 7.03 26.39
N GLY A 464 -14.47 5.75 26.46
CA GLY A 464 -14.12 4.86 27.56
C GLY A 464 -12.70 4.30 27.50
N ASP A 465 -12.09 4.22 26.33
CA ASP A 465 -10.76 3.63 26.16
C ASP A 465 -9.96 4.36 25.07
N ALA A 466 -8.79 4.86 25.41
CA ALA A 466 -7.92 5.59 24.50
C ALA A 466 -7.35 4.73 23.36
N ARG A 467 -7.38 3.40 23.47
CA ARG A 467 -6.96 2.45 22.41
C ARG A 467 -7.95 2.44 21.25
N ILE A 468 -9.21 2.79 21.51
CA ILE A 468 -10.24 2.92 20.47
C ILE A 468 -10.01 4.26 19.76
N ALA A 469 -9.75 4.23 18.47
CA ALA A 469 -9.64 5.42 17.66
C ALA A 469 -11.03 6.06 17.45
N MET A 470 -11.09 7.38 17.34
CA MET A 470 -12.33 8.08 16.98
C MET A 470 -12.76 7.75 15.54
N THR A 471 -11.80 7.41 14.68
CA THR A 471 -12.04 7.14 13.26
C THR A 471 -11.37 5.86 12.77
N ASN A 472 -11.95 5.24 11.75
CA ASN A 472 -11.41 4.07 11.05
C ASN A 472 -10.39 4.45 9.94
N ASN A 473 -9.91 5.68 9.91
CA ASN A 473 -9.03 6.19 8.84
C ASN A 473 -7.70 5.41 8.73
N ALA A 474 -7.28 4.71 9.77
CA ALA A 474 -6.07 3.89 9.72
C ALA A 474 -6.28 2.66 8.81
N SER A 475 -7.44 1.99 8.91
CA SER A 475 -7.82 0.87 8.03
C SER A 475 -8.02 1.35 6.59
N GLU A 476 -8.69 2.49 6.39
CA GLU A 476 -8.85 3.09 5.05
C GLU A 476 -7.48 3.40 4.40
N ARG A 477 -6.53 3.96 5.18
CA ARG A 477 -5.16 4.20 4.70
C ARG A 477 -4.43 2.92 4.33
N ALA A 478 -4.63 1.84 5.09
CA ALA A 478 -4.02 0.55 4.81
C ALA A 478 -4.55 -0.07 3.50
N LEU A 479 -5.80 0.22 3.10
CA LEU A 479 -6.39 -0.20 1.82
C LEU A 479 -5.91 0.61 0.61
N ARG A 480 -5.36 1.83 0.80
CA ARG A 480 -4.95 2.71 -0.32
C ARG A 480 -3.96 2.07 -1.30
N PRO A 481 -2.92 1.31 -0.88
CA PRO A 481 -2.03 0.64 -1.81
C PRO A 481 -2.76 -0.33 -2.74
N ILE A 482 -3.77 -1.06 -2.24
CA ILE A 482 -4.61 -1.96 -3.03
C ILE A 482 -5.50 -1.13 -3.98
N ALA A 483 -6.17 -0.10 -3.47
CA ALA A 483 -7.05 0.76 -4.25
C ALA A 483 -6.32 1.50 -5.39
N ALA A 484 -5.08 1.94 -5.16
CA ALA A 484 -4.22 2.52 -6.17
C ALA A 484 -3.66 1.47 -7.14
N GLY A 485 -3.12 0.37 -6.59
CA GLY A 485 -2.49 -0.69 -7.36
C GLY A 485 -3.45 -1.39 -8.33
N ARG A 486 -4.71 -1.62 -7.93
CA ARG A 486 -5.72 -2.26 -8.81
C ARG A 486 -5.98 -1.48 -10.11
N LYS A 487 -5.71 -0.18 -10.14
CA LYS A 487 -5.78 0.62 -11.38
C LYS A 487 -4.63 0.32 -12.33
N ALA A 488 -3.49 -0.16 -11.82
CA ALA A 488 -2.31 -0.51 -12.62
C ALA A 488 -2.29 -1.98 -13.03
N TRP A 489 -2.63 -2.92 -12.13
CA TRP A 489 -2.61 -4.37 -12.41
C TRP A 489 -3.97 -4.97 -12.75
N LEU A 490 -5.06 -4.23 -12.64
CA LEU A 490 -6.45 -4.42 -13.08
C LEU A 490 -7.22 -5.55 -12.38
N PHE A 491 -6.67 -6.76 -12.25
CA PHE A 491 -7.36 -7.93 -11.68
C PHE A 491 -6.37 -8.91 -11.00
N CYS A 492 -6.88 -9.76 -10.13
CA CYS A 492 -6.19 -10.97 -9.66
C CYS A 492 -6.54 -12.15 -10.55
N GLY A 493 -5.58 -13.07 -10.75
CA GLY A 493 -5.72 -14.20 -11.68
C GLY A 493 -6.73 -15.27 -11.24
N SER A 494 -6.91 -15.44 -9.93
CA SER A 494 -7.82 -16.41 -9.30
C SER A 494 -8.10 -16.00 -7.85
N ASP A 495 -8.94 -16.73 -7.13
CA ASP A 495 -9.15 -16.59 -5.69
C ASP A 495 -7.89 -16.92 -4.91
N ASP A 496 -7.16 -17.97 -5.32
CA ASP A 496 -5.89 -18.36 -4.70
C ASP A 496 -4.84 -17.26 -4.86
N HIS A 497 -4.75 -16.66 -6.06
CA HIS A 497 -3.91 -15.47 -6.27
C HIS A 497 -4.30 -14.30 -5.37
N ALA A 498 -5.59 -14.07 -5.17
CA ALA A 498 -6.06 -13.00 -4.30
C ALA A 498 -5.77 -13.29 -2.84
N SER A 499 -5.97 -14.53 -2.38
CA SER A 499 -5.63 -14.97 -1.01
C SER A 499 -4.12 -14.86 -0.75
N ALA A 500 -3.29 -15.30 -1.69
CA ALA A 500 -1.84 -15.14 -1.62
C ALA A 500 -1.42 -13.66 -1.59
N ALA A 501 -2.08 -12.82 -2.40
CA ALA A 501 -1.85 -11.37 -2.42
C ALA A 501 -2.23 -10.72 -1.08
N ALA A 502 -3.34 -11.15 -0.44
CA ALA A 502 -3.74 -10.68 0.89
C ALA A 502 -2.63 -10.91 1.93
N ASN A 503 -2.02 -12.11 1.93
CA ASN A 503 -0.91 -12.42 2.81
C ASN A 503 0.32 -11.52 2.58
N LEU A 504 0.67 -11.27 1.32
CA LEU A 504 1.80 -10.39 0.97
C LEU A 504 1.53 -8.93 1.36
N PHE A 505 0.32 -8.43 1.12
CA PHE A 505 -0.09 -7.10 1.57
C PHE A 505 -0.06 -6.99 3.10
N SER A 506 -0.46 -8.03 3.82
CA SER A 506 -0.45 -8.10 5.29
C SER A 506 0.95 -7.88 5.85
N LEU A 507 1.91 -8.63 5.34
CA LEU A 507 3.30 -8.53 5.78
C LEU A 507 3.91 -7.16 5.43
N ILE A 508 3.66 -6.64 4.22
CA ILE A 508 4.14 -5.32 3.80
C ILE A 508 3.55 -4.20 4.66
N ALA A 509 2.24 -4.24 4.91
CA ALA A 509 1.57 -3.23 5.72
C ALA A 509 2.05 -3.27 7.17
N SER A 510 2.21 -4.47 7.74
CA SER A 510 2.74 -4.64 9.10
C SER A 510 4.23 -4.25 9.18
N CYS A 511 5.05 -4.48 8.16
CA CYS A 511 6.42 -3.95 8.10
C CYS A 511 6.43 -2.42 8.20
N ARG A 512 5.58 -1.76 7.43
CA ARG A 512 5.46 -0.28 7.45
C ARG A 512 4.97 0.23 8.80
N LEU A 513 4.03 -0.48 9.43
CA LEU A 513 3.53 -0.16 10.77
C LEU A 513 4.65 -0.15 11.81
N HIS A 514 5.60 -1.10 11.71
CA HIS A 514 6.72 -1.25 12.63
C HIS A 514 8.02 -0.57 12.15
N GLY A 515 7.98 0.22 11.07
CA GLY A 515 9.15 0.91 10.53
C GLY A 515 10.26 -0.06 10.08
N LEU A 516 9.87 -1.23 9.53
CA LEU A 516 10.76 -2.18 8.89
C LEU A 516 10.80 -1.89 7.39
N GLU A 517 11.98 -2.05 6.80
CA GLU A 517 12.11 -2.00 5.34
C GLU A 517 11.59 -3.34 4.76
N PRO A 518 10.54 -3.32 3.91
CA PRO A 518 9.88 -4.56 3.50
C PRO A 518 10.77 -5.51 2.69
N GLU A 519 11.62 -5.00 1.79
CA GLU A 519 12.45 -5.85 0.95
C GLU A 519 13.50 -6.62 1.76
N ALA A 520 14.15 -5.94 2.72
CA ALA A 520 15.07 -6.59 3.65
C ALA A 520 14.36 -7.62 4.53
N TYR A 521 13.16 -7.28 5.03
CA TYR A 521 12.35 -8.20 5.81
C TYR A 521 11.99 -9.46 5.02
N PHE A 522 11.46 -9.33 3.80
CA PHE A 522 11.08 -10.48 2.96
C PHE A 522 12.28 -11.33 2.60
N ARG A 523 13.41 -10.72 2.23
CA ARG A 523 14.65 -11.47 1.95
C ARG A 523 15.04 -12.34 3.12
N ASP A 524 15.10 -11.76 4.31
CA ASP A 524 15.50 -12.48 5.51
C ASP A 524 14.45 -13.52 5.92
N LEU A 525 13.14 -13.19 5.84
CA LEU A 525 12.02 -14.09 6.14
C LEU A 525 12.04 -15.35 5.26
N ILE A 526 12.21 -15.19 3.94
CA ILE A 526 12.27 -16.29 2.97
C ILE A 526 13.41 -17.26 3.31
N ARG A 527 14.52 -16.75 3.83
CA ARG A 527 15.67 -17.55 4.25
C ARG A 527 15.48 -18.25 5.58
N VAL A 528 14.89 -17.57 6.54
CA VAL A 528 14.77 -18.04 7.93
C VAL A 528 13.65 -19.06 8.11
N MET A 529 12.50 -18.82 7.47
CA MET A 529 11.29 -19.62 7.68
C MET A 529 11.45 -21.13 7.46
N PRO A 530 12.25 -21.65 6.49
CA PRO A 530 12.46 -23.10 6.31
C PRO A 530 13.13 -23.81 7.49
N TYR A 531 13.78 -23.04 8.35
CA TYR A 531 14.47 -23.55 9.54
C TYR A 531 13.67 -23.29 10.83
N TRP A 532 12.61 -22.42 10.76
CA TRP A 532 11.86 -22.00 11.94
C TRP A 532 10.78 -23.01 12.31
N PRO A 533 10.62 -23.37 13.59
CA PRO A 533 9.52 -24.23 14.04
C PRO A 533 8.15 -23.58 13.76
N SER A 534 7.22 -24.35 13.19
CA SER A 534 5.90 -23.84 12.82
C SER A 534 5.09 -23.28 14.01
N ALA A 535 5.23 -23.88 15.19
CA ALA A 535 4.60 -23.39 16.43
C ALA A 535 5.11 -22.00 16.87
N ARG A 536 6.18 -21.50 16.25
CA ARG A 536 6.81 -20.20 16.57
C ARG A 536 6.72 -19.19 15.42
N TYR A 537 5.86 -19.38 14.45
CA TYR A 537 5.76 -18.46 13.31
C TYR A 537 5.38 -17.03 13.69
N LEU A 538 4.76 -16.81 14.84
CA LEU A 538 4.53 -15.45 15.34
C LEU A 538 5.83 -14.68 15.61
N ASP A 539 6.94 -15.36 15.94
CA ASP A 539 8.26 -14.73 16.13
C ASP A 539 8.77 -14.10 14.83
N LEU A 540 8.32 -14.63 13.68
CA LEU A 540 8.65 -14.12 12.35
C LEU A 540 7.77 -12.95 11.92
N SER A 541 6.72 -12.60 12.67
CA SER A 541 5.84 -11.46 12.37
C SER A 541 6.61 -10.13 12.43
N PRO A 542 6.23 -9.12 11.64
CA PRO A 542 6.85 -7.80 11.69
C PRO A 542 6.89 -7.19 13.10
N LEU A 543 5.88 -7.44 13.94
CA LEU A 543 5.83 -7.01 15.35
C LEU A 543 7.04 -7.52 16.14
N ARG A 544 7.40 -8.80 15.99
CA ARG A 544 8.47 -9.44 16.76
C ARG A 544 9.81 -9.48 16.01
N TRP A 545 9.82 -9.13 14.73
CA TRP A 545 10.97 -9.31 13.85
C TRP A 545 12.27 -8.70 14.35
N ARG A 546 12.23 -7.50 14.92
CA ARG A 546 13.46 -6.85 15.42
C ARG A 546 14.17 -7.68 16.48
N ALA A 547 13.40 -8.25 17.42
CA ALA A 547 13.93 -9.11 18.47
C ALA A 547 14.41 -10.45 17.89
N THR A 548 13.61 -11.05 17.02
CA THR A 548 13.96 -12.31 16.34
C THR A 548 15.23 -12.16 15.52
N ARG A 549 15.33 -11.10 14.71
CA ARG A 549 16.50 -10.84 13.87
C ARG A 549 17.77 -10.57 14.69
N ALA A 550 17.65 -9.89 15.81
CA ALA A 550 18.77 -9.61 16.71
C ALA A 550 19.36 -10.89 17.37
N ALA A 551 18.56 -11.95 17.47
CA ALA A 551 18.98 -13.25 18.00
C ALA A 551 19.60 -14.18 16.94
N LEU A 552 19.59 -13.77 15.66
CA LEU A 552 20.18 -14.54 14.55
C LEU A 552 21.60 -14.04 14.26
N ASP A 553 22.44 -14.96 13.75
CA ASP A 553 23.79 -14.61 13.31
C ASP A 553 23.75 -13.64 12.10
N PRO A 554 24.29 -12.41 12.24
CA PRO A 554 24.31 -11.44 11.14
C PRO A 554 25.10 -11.96 9.92
N ALA A 555 26.15 -12.76 10.09
CA ALA A 555 26.94 -13.30 9.00
C ALA A 555 26.12 -14.33 8.21
N ALA A 556 25.36 -15.19 8.89
CA ALA A 556 24.43 -16.11 8.24
C ALA A 556 23.31 -15.39 7.49
N LEU A 557 22.84 -14.22 7.95
CA LEU A 557 21.84 -13.41 7.24
C LEU A 557 22.42 -12.61 6.06
N ALA A 558 23.71 -12.33 6.05
CA ALA A 558 24.36 -11.54 5.00
C ALA A 558 24.49 -12.30 3.67
N VAL A 559 24.54 -13.63 3.70
CA VAL A 559 24.64 -14.47 2.50
C VAL A 559 23.25 -14.82 1.95
N GLU A 560 23.14 -15.08 0.65
CA GLU A 560 21.85 -15.37 -0.02
C GLU A 560 21.28 -16.74 0.30
N ASN A 561 22.13 -17.73 0.54
CA ASN A 561 21.77 -19.10 0.88
C ASN A 561 22.68 -19.62 2.00
N GLY A 562 22.23 -20.62 2.71
CA GLY A 562 23.01 -21.25 3.77
C GLY A 562 22.15 -21.63 4.97
N PRO A 563 22.67 -22.44 5.88
CA PRO A 563 21.96 -22.85 7.08
C PRO A 563 21.74 -21.66 8.02
N ILE A 564 20.59 -21.65 8.66
CA ILE A 564 20.24 -20.68 9.72
C ILE A 564 20.10 -21.47 11.02
N ALA A 565 20.93 -21.15 12.01
CA ALA A 565 20.78 -21.68 13.34
C ALA A 565 19.63 -20.96 14.06
N VAL A 566 18.65 -21.74 14.53
CA VAL A 566 17.50 -21.23 15.29
C VAL A 566 17.69 -21.59 16.75
N SER A 567 17.87 -20.60 17.59
CA SER A 567 17.98 -20.81 19.04
C SER A 567 16.70 -21.43 19.60
N PRO A 568 16.79 -22.36 20.58
CA PRO A 568 15.62 -22.83 21.30
C PRO A 568 14.89 -21.65 21.94
N PRO A 569 13.57 -21.79 22.21
CA PRO A 569 12.84 -20.74 22.92
C PRO A 569 13.50 -20.47 24.27
N ALA A 570 13.58 -19.20 24.66
CA ALA A 570 14.01 -18.85 26.00
C ALA A 570 13.12 -19.63 26.99
N GLN A 571 13.72 -20.40 27.87
CA GLN A 571 12.98 -21.05 28.96
C GLN A 571 12.34 -19.93 29.79
N LYS A 572 11.00 -19.95 29.93
CA LYS A 572 10.24 -19.01 30.76
C LYS A 572 10.53 -19.24 32.22
#